data_77da3d09849993786a2db533fdb6c3dc
#
_entry.id   77da3d09849993786a2db533fdb6c3dc
#
_cell.length_a   1.000
_cell.length_b   1.000
_cell.length_c   1.000
_cell.angle_alpha   90.00
_cell.angle_beta   90.00
_cell.angle_gamma   90.00
#
_symmetry.space_group_name_H-M   'P 1'
#
loop_
_entity.id
_entity.type
_entity.pdbx_description
1 polymer ?
#
loop_
_entity_poly.entity_id
_entity_poly.type
_entity_poly.pdbx_seq_one_letter_code
_entity_poly.pdbx_strand_id
1 'polypeptide(L)'
;MSIVNTETLSSREQFLSLVVEKLGKAPIDFKEKLDFINKSKGAAEPHSAAGVLLLIHHTGGEFIFQLIKRSARVAQPGDLSCPGGLLHGILDPVLAPLISTGVIPVMGGEPLRHARSRDRETFRVIKLFLANAVRESWEETGLSPWNITFLGPLPTYSLFLFRRTIFPLVGFAKKGWEFCPNMEVESIVEIPVVAFLDEGNYAIYNVETSSEVKTARQRPNGFPCLVARDRSGKEEILWGATFYIIMNFMKIVFNLDTPYPDSQRVINRTLGPDYLTGHPDRY
;
A
#
# COMPACT_ATOMS: atom_id res chain seq x y z
N MET A 1 4.47 22.34 13.22
CA MET A 1 3.18 21.74 12.85
C MET A 1 2.71 22.36 11.55
N SER A 2 2.78 21.65 10.44
CA SER A 2 2.19 22.08 9.18
C SER A 2 0.69 21.82 9.32
N ILE A 3 -0.11 22.89 9.38
CA ILE A 3 -1.57 22.78 9.46
C ILE A 3 -2.02 22.14 8.15
N VAL A 4 -2.36 20.85 8.21
CA VAL A 4 -3.08 20.21 7.09
C VAL A 4 -4.36 21.02 6.91
N ASN A 5 -4.50 21.69 5.77
CA ASN A 5 -5.69 22.49 5.53
C ASN A 5 -6.90 21.55 5.43
N THR A 6 -7.67 21.48 6.50
CA THR A 6 -8.88 20.64 6.59
C THR A 6 -9.91 20.98 5.51
N GLU A 7 -9.86 22.20 4.95
CA GLU A 7 -10.68 22.59 3.80
C GLU A 7 -10.37 21.73 2.57
N THR A 8 -9.12 21.30 2.38
CA THR A 8 -8.75 20.42 1.25
C THR A 8 -9.40 19.04 1.37
N LEU A 9 -9.61 18.55 2.60
CA LEU A 9 -10.28 17.27 2.84
C LEU A 9 -11.81 17.34 2.67
N SER A 10 -12.39 18.54 2.63
CA SER A 10 -13.82 18.73 2.44
C SER A 10 -14.26 18.73 0.97
N SER A 11 -13.34 18.97 0.03
CA SER A 11 -13.62 18.99 -1.41
C SER A 11 -12.93 17.84 -2.13
N ARG A 12 -13.74 16.95 -2.74
CA ARG A 12 -13.22 15.81 -3.50
C ARG A 12 -12.28 16.24 -4.64
N GLU A 13 -12.65 17.27 -5.38
CA GLU A 13 -11.86 17.73 -6.52
C GLU A 13 -10.53 18.34 -6.09
N GLN A 14 -10.56 19.18 -5.05
CA GLN A 14 -9.34 19.79 -4.51
C GLN A 14 -8.38 18.74 -3.94
N PHE A 15 -8.90 17.77 -3.20
CA PHE A 15 -8.09 16.68 -2.67
C PHE A 15 -7.43 15.87 -3.79
N LEU A 16 -8.20 15.41 -4.78
CA LEU A 16 -7.66 14.62 -5.88
C LEU A 16 -6.64 15.41 -6.71
N SER A 17 -6.90 16.70 -6.97
CA SER A 17 -5.96 17.57 -7.68
C SER A 17 -4.64 17.72 -6.90
N LEU A 18 -4.72 17.96 -5.57
CA LEU A 18 -3.54 18.03 -4.71
C LEU A 18 -2.74 16.72 -4.74
N VAL A 19 -3.41 15.59 -4.59
CA VAL A 19 -2.75 14.27 -4.60
C VAL A 19 -2.02 14.04 -5.91
N VAL A 20 -2.68 14.28 -7.05
CA VAL A 20 -2.09 14.11 -8.39
C VAL A 20 -0.89 15.01 -8.59
N GLU A 21 -1.00 16.29 -8.20
CA GLU A 21 0.10 17.24 -8.31
C GLU A 21 1.33 16.82 -7.48
N LYS A 22 1.10 16.48 -6.21
CA LYS A 22 2.17 16.11 -5.29
C LYS A 22 2.85 14.81 -5.69
N LEU A 23 2.08 13.77 -6.03
CA LEU A 23 2.63 12.49 -6.48
C LEU A 23 3.30 12.61 -7.86
N GLY A 24 2.78 13.46 -8.72
CA GLY A 24 3.37 13.74 -10.03
C GLY A 24 4.80 14.30 -9.94
N LYS A 25 5.05 15.15 -8.94
CA LYS A 25 6.35 15.79 -8.69
C LYS A 25 7.27 15.00 -7.74
N ALA A 26 6.75 14.02 -7.02
CA ALA A 26 7.52 13.25 -6.06
C ALA A 26 8.66 12.46 -6.74
N PRO A 27 9.87 12.44 -6.19
CA PRO A 27 10.93 11.57 -6.66
C PRO A 27 10.56 10.11 -6.41
N ILE A 28 10.88 9.24 -7.36
CA ILE A 28 10.71 7.79 -7.24
C ILE A 28 11.95 7.06 -7.75
N ASP A 29 12.18 5.87 -7.23
CA ASP A 29 13.35 5.03 -7.48
C ASP A 29 13.00 3.71 -8.22
N PHE A 30 11.89 3.70 -8.95
CA PHE A 30 11.32 2.49 -9.58
C PHE A 30 12.29 1.81 -10.54
N LYS A 31 12.94 2.60 -11.41
CA LYS A 31 13.90 2.09 -12.39
C LYS A 31 15.11 1.44 -11.69
N GLU A 32 15.74 2.18 -10.79
CA GLU A 32 16.94 1.76 -10.07
C GLU A 32 16.67 0.47 -9.27
N LYS A 33 15.51 0.39 -8.63
CA LYS A 33 15.11 -0.79 -7.85
C LYS A 33 14.81 -1.99 -8.74
N LEU A 34 14.12 -1.79 -9.86
CA LEU A 34 13.87 -2.91 -10.79
C LEU A 34 15.16 -3.39 -11.43
N ASP A 35 16.08 -2.51 -11.78
CA ASP A 35 17.40 -2.87 -12.31
C ASP A 35 18.21 -3.67 -11.28
N PHE A 36 18.19 -3.25 -10.01
CA PHE A 36 18.81 -4.02 -8.90
C PHE A 36 18.21 -5.44 -8.79
N ILE A 37 16.88 -5.55 -8.81
CA ILE A 37 16.17 -6.83 -8.72
C ILE A 37 16.54 -7.72 -9.91
N ASN A 38 16.55 -7.18 -11.13
CA ASN A 38 16.90 -7.93 -12.32
C ASN A 38 18.33 -8.47 -12.28
N LYS A 39 19.27 -7.70 -11.74
CA LYS A 39 20.66 -8.15 -11.55
C LYS A 39 20.78 -9.28 -10.53
N SER A 40 19.85 -9.37 -9.57
CA SER A 40 19.84 -10.43 -8.54
C SER A 40 19.25 -11.76 -9.02
N LYS A 41 18.65 -11.85 -10.21
CA LYS A 41 17.94 -13.06 -10.70
C LYS A 41 18.81 -14.32 -10.81
N GLY A 42 20.13 -14.18 -10.87
CA GLY A 42 21.07 -15.31 -10.89
C GLY A 42 21.63 -15.69 -9.52
N ALA A 43 21.23 -15.00 -8.46
CA ALA A 43 21.71 -15.28 -7.11
C ALA A 43 20.99 -16.51 -6.51
N ALA A 44 21.63 -17.16 -5.52
CA ALA A 44 21.03 -18.29 -4.80
C ALA A 44 19.68 -17.93 -4.16
N GLU A 45 19.53 -16.66 -3.74
CA GLU A 45 18.31 -16.11 -3.18
C GLU A 45 17.97 -14.80 -3.92
N PRO A 46 17.21 -14.86 -5.02
CA PRO A 46 16.89 -13.68 -5.80
C PRO A 46 15.95 -12.73 -5.08
N HIS A 47 16.13 -11.44 -5.33
CA HIS A 47 15.23 -10.42 -4.81
C HIS A 47 13.95 -10.37 -5.64
N SER A 48 12.79 -10.29 -5.00
CA SER A 48 11.48 -10.25 -5.65
C SER A 48 10.92 -8.82 -5.71
N ALA A 49 10.00 -8.61 -6.66
CA ALA A 49 9.26 -7.37 -6.83
C ALA A 49 7.76 -7.61 -6.63
N ALA A 50 7.09 -6.68 -5.98
CA ALA A 50 5.65 -6.69 -5.79
C ALA A 50 5.07 -5.31 -6.06
N GLY A 51 3.97 -5.23 -6.79
CA GLY A 51 3.17 -4.02 -6.93
C GLY A 51 2.01 -4.02 -5.96
N VAL A 52 1.75 -2.89 -5.30
CA VAL A 52 0.59 -2.74 -4.42
C VAL A 52 -0.18 -1.46 -4.78
N LEU A 53 -1.49 -1.49 -4.55
CA LEU A 53 -2.38 -0.38 -4.82
C LEU A 53 -2.88 0.22 -3.50
N LEU A 54 -2.37 1.40 -3.12
CA LEU A 54 -2.95 2.18 -2.05
C LEU A 54 -4.25 2.80 -2.57
N LEU A 55 -5.37 2.19 -2.20
CA LEU A 55 -6.69 2.63 -2.62
C LEU A 55 -7.24 3.70 -1.71
N ILE A 56 -7.71 4.79 -2.32
CA ILE A 56 -8.44 5.85 -1.66
C ILE A 56 -9.84 5.88 -2.26
N HIS A 57 -10.84 6.05 -1.42
CA HIS A 57 -12.18 6.35 -1.91
C HIS A 57 -12.84 7.45 -1.07
N HIS A 58 -13.95 8.01 -1.58
CA HIS A 58 -14.66 9.08 -0.91
C HIS A 58 -16.10 8.67 -0.68
N THR A 59 -16.50 8.62 0.59
CA THR A 59 -17.87 8.26 1.00
C THR A 59 -18.23 8.96 2.29
N GLY A 60 -19.51 9.34 2.43
CA GLY A 60 -20.00 10.05 3.63
C GLY A 60 -19.32 11.40 3.89
N GLY A 61 -18.72 12.03 2.85
CA GLY A 61 -17.96 13.28 3.01
C GLY A 61 -16.50 13.11 3.44
N GLU A 62 -16.03 11.87 3.59
CA GLU A 62 -14.67 11.57 4.07
C GLU A 62 -13.84 10.81 3.02
N PHE A 63 -12.54 11.05 3.03
CA PHE A 63 -11.57 10.22 2.30
C PHE A 63 -11.09 9.09 3.18
N ILE A 64 -11.00 7.91 2.58
CA ILE A 64 -10.77 6.66 3.28
C ILE A 64 -9.69 5.87 2.56
N PHE A 65 -8.71 5.35 3.29
CA PHE A 65 -7.85 4.30 2.81
C PHE A 65 -8.56 2.96 2.91
N GLN A 66 -8.68 2.28 1.78
CA GLN A 66 -9.21 0.93 1.71
C GLN A 66 -8.07 -0.09 1.77
N LEU A 67 -8.05 -0.88 2.82
CA LEU A 67 -7.06 -1.92 3.05
C LEU A 67 -7.74 -3.29 3.09
N ILE A 68 -6.99 -4.32 2.79
CA ILE A 68 -7.42 -5.69 3.00
C ILE A 68 -6.85 -6.22 4.32
N LYS A 69 -7.64 -7.00 5.04
CA LYS A 69 -7.19 -7.81 6.16
C LYS A 69 -6.85 -9.19 5.64
N ARG A 70 -5.61 -9.62 5.88
CA ARG A 70 -5.10 -10.90 5.37
C ARG A 70 -5.74 -12.06 6.10
N SER A 71 -6.20 -13.06 5.35
CA SER A 71 -6.83 -14.26 5.93
C SER A 71 -5.82 -15.15 6.65
N ALA A 72 -6.31 -16.09 7.43
CA ALA A 72 -5.47 -17.07 8.11
C ALA A 72 -4.71 -18.01 7.15
N ARG A 73 -5.09 -18.07 5.89
CA ARG A 73 -4.50 -18.97 4.87
C ARG A 73 -3.17 -18.47 4.29
N VAL A 74 -2.91 -17.17 4.38
CA VAL A 74 -1.72 -16.55 3.81
C VAL A 74 -0.76 -16.07 4.88
N ALA A 75 0.48 -15.84 4.49
CA ALA A 75 1.49 -15.26 5.39
C ALA A 75 1.02 -13.94 6.00
N GLN A 76 1.43 -13.67 7.24
CA GLN A 76 1.06 -12.48 8.01
C GLN A 76 -0.47 -12.37 8.23
N PRO A 77 -1.11 -13.42 8.79
CA PRO A 77 -2.56 -13.43 8.99
C PRO A 77 -3.01 -12.33 9.94
N GLY A 78 -4.13 -11.70 9.59
CA GLY A 78 -4.73 -10.62 10.36
C GLY A 78 -4.05 -9.26 10.22
N ASP A 79 -2.93 -9.16 9.48
CA ASP A 79 -2.30 -7.87 9.19
C ASP A 79 -3.07 -7.12 8.10
N LEU A 80 -3.03 -5.79 8.18
CA LEU A 80 -3.61 -4.92 7.15
C LEU A 80 -2.60 -4.69 6.03
N SER A 81 -3.04 -4.84 4.80
CA SER A 81 -2.21 -4.57 3.62
C SER A 81 -2.97 -3.82 2.53
N CYS A 82 -2.22 -3.11 1.69
CA CYS A 82 -2.74 -2.69 0.39
C CYS A 82 -2.95 -3.93 -0.46
N PRO A 83 -4.02 -4.03 -1.26
CA PRO A 83 -4.15 -5.09 -2.25
C PRO A 83 -2.97 -5.07 -3.22
N GLY A 84 -2.48 -6.25 -3.59
CA GLY A 84 -1.31 -6.35 -4.45
C GLY A 84 -0.50 -7.63 -4.22
N GLY A 85 0.41 -7.92 -5.15
CA GLY A 85 1.15 -9.16 -5.13
C GLY A 85 2.45 -9.13 -5.93
N LEU A 86 3.05 -10.31 -6.06
CA LEU A 86 4.28 -10.48 -6.81
C LEU A 86 4.10 -10.19 -8.29
N LEU A 87 5.14 -9.58 -8.88
CA LEU A 87 5.16 -9.34 -10.32
C LEU A 87 5.10 -10.66 -11.08
N HIS A 88 4.07 -10.82 -11.93
CA HIS A 88 3.94 -11.98 -12.79
C HIS A 88 4.70 -11.76 -14.10
N GLY A 89 5.69 -12.62 -14.40
CA GLY A 89 6.65 -12.44 -15.49
C GLY A 89 6.07 -12.36 -16.90
N ILE A 90 4.86 -12.87 -17.14
CA ILE A 90 4.20 -12.89 -18.46
C ILE A 90 2.98 -11.97 -18.47
N LEU A 91 2.07 -12.10 -17.50
CA LEU A 91 0.79 -11.39 -17.54
C LEU A 91 0.95 -9.87 -17.41
N ASP A 92 1.73 -9.43 -16.43
CA ASP A 92 1.84 -7.99 -16.15
C ASP A 92 2.52 -7.22 -17.29
N PRO A 93 3.58 -7.73 -17.96
CA PRO A 93 4.12 -7.13 -19.17
C PRO A 93 3.14 -7.04 -20.34
N VAL A 94 2.22 -8.02 -20.48
CA VAL A 94 1.19 -8.03 -21.52
C VAL A 94 0.07 -7.03 -21.21
N LEU A 95 -0.30 -6.87 -19.94
CA LEU A 95 -1.35 -5.93 -19.51
C LEU A 95 -0.87 -4.47 -19.52
N ALA A 96 0.40 -4.21 -19.25
CA ALA A 96 0.94 -2.85 -19.12
C ALA A 96 0.71 -1.95 -20.37
N PRO A 97 0.84 -2.40 -21.62
CA PRO A 97 0.46 -1.63 -22.81
C PRO A 97 -1.01 -1.23 -22.85
N LEU A 98 -1.92 -2.11 -22.41
CA LEU A 98 -3.37 -1.88 -22.46
C LEU A 98 -3.80 -0.71 -21.55
N ILE A 99 -3.08 -0.50 -20.45
CA ILE A 99 -3.27 0.66 -19.56
C ILE A 99 -2.88 1.97 -20.28
N SER A 100 -1.76 1.99 -21.00
CA SER A 100 -1.28 3.21 -21.64
C SER A 100 -1.99 3.57 -22.95
N THR A 101 -2.66 2.62 -23.56
CA THR A 101 -3.50 2.83 -24.75
C THR A 101 -4.94 3.23 -24.40
N GLY A 102 -5.32 3.14 -23.13
CA GLY A 102 -6.66 3.46 -22.65
C GLY A 102 -7.68 2.33 -22.84
N VAL A 103 -7.27 1.14 -23.32
CA VAL A 103 -8.12 -0.05 -23.35
C VAL A 103 -8.55 -0.41 -21.94
N ILE A 104 -7.63 -0.32 -20.97
CA ILE A 104 -7.94 -0.34 -19.54
C ILE A 104 -7.82 1.09 -19.04
N PRO A 105 -8.92 1.80 -18.75
CA PRO A 105 -8.92 3.25 -18.53
C PRO A 105 -8.53 3.65 -17.09
N VAL A 106 -7.54 2.96 -16.53
CA VAL A 106 -7.01 3.24 -15.19
C VAL A 106 -6.16 4.50 -15.17
N MET A 107 -5.39 4.74 -16.25
CA MET A 107 -4.43 5.83 -16.33
C MET A 107 -4.85 6.84 -17.40
N GLY A 108 -5.22 8.05 -17.00
CA GLY A 108 -5.64 9.11 -17.91
C GLY A 108 -5.35 10.50 -17.36
N GLY A 109 -5.67 11.53 -18.11
CA GLY A 109 -5.60 12.93 -17.68
C GLY A 109 -4.22 13.39 -17.17
N GLU A 110 -4.21 14.14 -16.09
CA GLU A 110 -2.98 14.65 -15.46
C GLU A 110 -2.05 13.58 -14.92
N PRO A 111 -2.52 12.53 -14.22
CA PRO A 111 -1.65 11.45 -13.77
C PRO A 111 -0.85 10.82 -14.91
N LEU A 112 -1.47 10.61 -16.07
CA LEU A 112 -0.78 10.10 -17.25
C LEU A 112 0.26 11.10 -17.79
N ARG A 113 -0.07 12.41 -17.80
CA ARG A 113 0.88 13.45 -18.23
C ARG A 113 2.12 13.47 -17.31
N HIS A 114 1.91 13.45 -16.00
CA HIS A 114 2.99 13.39 -15.02
C HIS A 114 3.83 12.11 -15.14
N ALA A 115 3.21 10.97 -15.35
CA ALA A 115 3.94 9.72 -15.54
C ALA A 115 4.77 9.74 -16.84
N ARG A 116 4.24 10.31 -17.94
CA ARG A 116 4.94 10.44 -19.23
C ARG A 116 6.04 11.49 -19.24
N SER A 117 5.97 12.53 -18.39
CA SER A 117 7.02 13.56 -18.29
C SER A 117 8.30 13.04 -17.63
N ARG A 118 8.25 11.89 -16.98
CA ARG A 118 9.42 11.17 -16.48
C ARG A 118 10.18 10.55 -17.67
N ASP A 119 11.38 10.02 -17.43
CA ASP A 119 12.10 9.29 -18.47
C ASP A 119 11.33 8.04 -18.93
N ARG A 120 11.63 7.58 -20.15
CA ARG A 120 10.93 6.48 -20.83
C ARG A 120 10.93 5.17 -20.02
N GLU A 121 12.05 4.86 -19.38
CA GLU A 121 12.19 3.62 -18.62
C GLU A 121 11.38 3.68 -17.32
N THR A 122 11.46 4.79 -16.59
CA THR A 122 10.64 5.01 -15.39
C THR A 122 9.15 4.92 -15.74
N PHE A 123 8.71 5.54 -16.84
CA PHE A 123 7.32 5.41 -17.28
C PHE A 123 6.93 3.97 -17.62
N ARG A 124 7.83 3.20 -18.26
CA ARG A 124 7.62 1.77 -18.54
C ARG A 124 7.44 0.97 -17.25
N VAL A 125 8.28 1.23 -16.24
CA VAL A 125 8.22 0.54 -14.93
C VAL A 125 6.95 0.90 -14.17
N ILE A 126 6.53 2.17 -14.18
CA ILE A 126 5.24 2.59 -13.57
C ILE A 126 4.08 1.79 -14.18
N LYS A 127 4.00 1.68 -15.52
CA LYS A 127 2.93 0.94 -16.18
C LYS A 127 2.96 -0.55 -15.81
N LEU A 128 4.14 -1.14 -15.72
CA LEU A 128 4.32 -2.54 -15.38
C LEU A 128 3.75 -2.83 -13.98
N PHE A 129 4.14 -2.04 -12.98
CA PHE A 129 3.65 -2.24 -11.62
C PHE A 129 2.21 -1.78 -11.43
N LEU A 130 1.71 -0.84 -12.22
CA LEU A 130 0.30 -0.50 -12.23
C LEU A 130 -0.56 -1.66 -12.76
N ALA A 131 -0.10 -2.33 -13.83
CA ALA A 131 -0.78 -3.51 -14.35
C ALA A 131 -0.82 -4.63 -13.31
N ASN A 132 0.32 -4.90 -12.66
CA ASN A 132 0.42 -5.88 -11.59
C ASN A 132 -0.53 -5.53 -10.42
N ALA A 133 -0.42 -4.32 -9.84
CA ALA A 133 -1.21 -3.92 -8.69
C ALA A 133 -2.73 -3.91 -8.96
N VAL A 134 -3.14 -3.52 -10.18
CA VAL A 134 -4.55 -3.50 -10.60
C VAL A 134 -5.08 -4.93 -10.80
N ARG A 135 -4.29 -5.83 -11.41
CA ARG A 135 -4.67 -7.24 -11.58
C ARG A 135 -4.84 -7.91 -10.22
N GLU A 136 -3.85 -7.80 -9.34
CA GLU A 136 -3.91 -8.37 -7.99
C GLU A 136 -5.10 -7.78 -7.19
N SER A 137 -5.30 -6.47 -7.26
CA SER A 137 -6.46 -5.84 -6.60
C SER A 137 -7.78 -6.42 -7.10
N TRP A 138 -7.91 -6.71 -8.39
CA TRP A 138 -9.10 -7.36 -8.94
C TRP A 138 -9.23 -8.81 -8.47
N GLU A 139 -8.16 -9.58 -8.48
CA GLU A 139 -8.13 -10.98 -8.02
C GLU A 139 -8.44 -11.12 -6.53
N GLU A 140 -7.93 -10.21 -5.70
CA GLU A 140 -8.11 -10.23 -4.24
C GLU A 140 -9.46 -9.67 -3.78
N THR A 141 -9.99 -8.66 -4.45
CA THR A 141 -11.10 -7.86 -3.93
C THR A 141 -12.30 -7.76 -4.87
N GLY A 142 -12.19 -8.25 -6.10
CA GLY A 142 -13.20 -8.07 -7.13
C GLY A 142 -13.28 -6.64 -7.70
N LEU A 143 -12.41 -5.71 -7.26
CA LEU A 143 -12.40 -4.33 -7.75
C LEU A 143 -12.01 -4.25 -9.22
N SER A 144 -13.01 -4.02 -10.07
CA SER A 144 -12.79 -3.92 -11.50
C SER A 144 -11.80 -2.79 -11.86
N PRO A 145 -10.84 -3.03 -12.77
CA PRO A 145 -9.93 -2.01 -13.27
C PRO A 145 -10.63 -0.73 -13.76
N TRP A 146 -11.84 -0.84 -14.31
CA TRP A 146 -12.63 0.30 -14.79
C TRP A 146 -13.13 1.20 -13.65
N ASN A 147 -13.14 0.69 -12.43
CA ASN A 147 -13.51 1.45 -11.22
C ASN A 147 -12.32 2.11 -10.53
N ILE A 148 -11.13 2.01 -11.10
CA ILE A 148 -9.91 2.61 -10.56
C ILE A 148 -9.48 3.80 -11.42
N THR A 149 -9.03 4.87 -10.77
CA THR A 149 -8.29 5.96 -11.40
C THR A 149 -6.92 6.05 -10.73
N PHE A 150 -5.85 5.86 -11.49
CA PHE A 150 -4.48 6.04 -11.02
C PHE A 150 -4.23 7.51 -10.68
N LEU A 151 -3.60 7.77 -9.53
CA LEU A 151 -3.28 9.13 -9.07
C LEU A 151 -1.77 9.43 -9.13
N GLY A 152 -0.94 8.43 -8.93
CA GLY A 152 0.52 8.58 -8.99
C GLY A 152 1.27 7.45 -8.27
N PRO A 153 2.60 7.35 -8.48
CA PRO A 153 3.46 6.40 -7.77
C PRO A 153 3.96 6.99 -6.45
N LEU A 154 4.34 6.13 -5.51
CA LEU A 154 5.09 6.45 -4.30
C LEU A 154 6.50 5.86 -4.39
N PRO A 155 7.49 6.37 -3.63
CA PRO A 155 8.80 5.72 -3.51
C PRO A 155 8.66 4.26 -3.08
N THR A 156 9.60 3.40 -3.54
CA THR A 156 9.58 1.98 -3.18
C THR A 156 9.80 1.74 -1.69
N TYR A 157 9.33 0.60 -1.22
CA TYR A 157 9.59 0.12 0.13
C TYR A 157 10.25 -1.26 0.09
N SER A 158 11.45 -1.39 0.67
CA SER A 158 12.21 -2.65 0.66
C SER A 158 12.03 -3.43 1.96
N LEU A 159 11.51 -4.65 1.83
CA LEU A 159 11.39 -5.64 2.90
C LEU A 159 12.63 -6.52 2.91
N PHE A 160 13.62 -6.17 3.75
CA PHE A 160 14.90 -6.90 3.79
C PHE A 160 14.75 -8.36 4.19
N LEU A 161 13.87 -8.67 5.16
CA LEU A 161 13.64 -10.04 5.61
C LEU A 161 13.07 -10.96 4.52
N PHE A 162 12.26 -10.42 3.65
CA PHE A 162 11.61 -11.16 2.56
C PHE A 162 12.33 -11.03 1.23
N ARG A 163 13.46 -10.31 1.19
CA ARG A 163 14.17 -9.96 -0.07
C ARG A 163 13.18 -9.49 -1.13
N ARG A 164 12.32 -8.58 -0.76
CA ARG A 164 11.26 -8.06 -1.61
C ARG A 164 11.26 -6.54 -1.62
N THR A 165 11.09 -5.95 -2.79
CA THR A 165 10.81 -4.54 -2.93
C THR A 165 9.36 -4.36 -3.38
N ILE A 166 8.64 -3.52 -2.67
CA ILE A 166 7.27 -3.11 -2.96
C ILE A 166 7.32 -1.83 -3.79
N PHE A 167 6.54 -1.79 -4.85
CA PHE A 167 6.33 -0.66 -5.76
C PHE A 167 4.91 -0.12 -5.54
N PRO A 168 4.73 0.85 -4.65
CA PRO A 168 3.39 1.32 -4.31
C PRO A 168 2.88 2.31 -5.34
N LEU A 169 1.61 2.16 -5.68
CA LEU A 169 0.86 3.03 -6.57
C LEU A 169 -0.40 3.50 -5.85
N VAL A 170 -0.81 4.73 -6.09
CA VAL A 170 -2.01 5.30 -5.48
C VAL A 170 -3.13 5.30 -6.50
N GLY A 171 -4.26 4.77 -6.12
CA GLY A 171 -5.47 4.71 -6.93
C GLY A 171 -6.68 5.26 -6.19
N PHE A 172 -7.61 5.85 -6.95
CA PHE A 172 -8.91 6.27 -6.45
C PHE A 172 -9.97 5.29 -6.92
N ALA A 173 -10.67 4.66 -5.97
CA ALA A 173 -11.79 3.77 -6.26
C ALA A 173 -13.08 4.59 -6.45
N LYS A 174 -13.78 4.35 -7.58
CA LYS A 174 -15.05 4.98 -7.88
C LYS A 174 -16.18 4.35 -7.08
N LYS A 175 -17.34 5.02 -7.00
CA LYS A 175 -18.55 4.47 -6.37
C LYS A 175 -19.15 3.31 -7.17
N GLY A 176 -19.96 2.47 -6.50
CA GLY A 176 -20.74 1.40 -7.14
C GLY A 176 -19.98 0.08 -7.33
N TRP A 177 -18.97 -0.15 -6.53
CA TRP A 177 -18.23 -1.40 -6.49
C TRP A 177 -18.70 -2.25 -5.29
N GLU A 178 -18.93 -3.54 -5.54
CA GLU A 178 -19.18 -4.54 -4.52
C GLU A 178 -17.91 -5.33 -4.25
N PHE A 179 -17.61 -5.49 -2.96
CA PHE A 179 -16.45 -6.24 -2.52
C PHE A 179 -16.72 -7.75 -2.68
N CYS A 180 -15.83 -8.43 -3.43
CA CYS A 180 -15.88 -9.86 -3.64
C CYS A 180 -14.51 -10.45 -3.33
N PRO A 181 -14.22 -10.73 -2.03
CA PRO A 181 -12.91 -11.21 -1.61
C PRO A 181 -12.63 -12.62 -2.11
N ASN A 182 -11.37 -12.88 -2.45
CA ASN A 182 -10.87 -14.24 -2.61
C ASN A 182 -10.52 -14.87 -1.24
N MET A 183 -9.98 -16.08 -1.26
CA MET A 183 -9.62 -16.82 -0.04
C MET A 183 -8.44 -16.19 0.75
N GLU A 184 -7.68 -15.29 0.15
CA GLU A 184 -6.54 -14.62 0.78
C GLU A 184 -6.95 -13.42 1.63
N VAL A 185 -8.17 -12.92 1.44
CA VAL A 185 -8.69 -11.72 2.09
C VAL A 185 -9.81 -12.10 3.07
N GLU A 186 -9.62 -11.75 4.34
CA GLU A 186 -10.63 -11.92 5.39
C GLU A 186 -11.74 -10.87 5.27
N SER A 187 -11.34 -9.62 5.12
CA SER A 187 -12.27 -8.47 5.05
C SER A 187 -11.60 -7.23 4.46
N ILE A 188 -12.42 -6.25 4.07
CA ILE A 188 -11.95 -4.87 3.83
C ILE A 188 -11.98 -4.11 5.15
N VAL A 189 -10.93 -3.31 5.36
CA VAL A 189 -10.81 -2.37 6.47
C VAL A 189 -10.71 -0.96 5.92
N GLU A 190 -11.60 -0.09 6.36
CA GLU A 190 -11.71 1.29 5.90
C GLU A 190 -11.22 2.24 6.99
N ILE A 191 -10.04 2.84 6.80
CA ILE A 191 -9.44 3.79 7.76
C ILE A 191 -9.56 5.21 7.20
N PRO A 192 -10.25 6.12 7.89
CA PRO A 192 -10.34 7.52 7.47
C PRO A 192 -8.96 8.17 7.38
N VAL A 193 -8.73 8.96 6.33
CA VAL A 193 -7.47 9.72 6.16
C VAL A 193 -7.22 10.64 7.35
N VAL A 194 -8.28 11.21 7.92
CA VAL A 194 -8.20 12.08 9.11
C VAL A 194 -7.65 11.36 10.35
N ALA A 195 -7.78 10.04 10.45
CA ALA A 195 -7.24 9.28 11.57
C ALA A 195 -5.71 9.38 11.67
N PHE A 196 -5.03 9.65 10.56
CA PHE A 196 -3.58 9.84 10.51
C PHE A 196 -3.13 11.23 10.98
N LEU A 197 -4.07 12.17 11.14
CA LEU A 197 -3.78 13.53 11.63
C LEU A 197 -3.84 13.62 13.14
N ASP A 198 -4.41 12.64 13.82
CA ASP A 198 -4.51 12.59 15.27
C ASP A 198 -3.30 11.84 15.86
N GLU A 199 -2.45 12.58 16.55
CA GLU A 199 -1.25 12.02 17.22
C GLU A 199 -1.59 10.96 18.28
N GLY A 200 -2.78 11.02 18.88
CA GLY A 200 -3.27 10.04 19.84
C GLY A 200 -3.52 8.64 19.27
N ASN A 201 -3.60 8.53 17.94
CA ASN A 201 -3.75 7.24 17.26
C ASN A 201 -2.43 6.48 17.06
N TYR A 202 -1.28 7.12 17.32
CA TYR A 202 0.00 6.47 17.15
C TYR A 202 0.44 5.72 18.41
N ALA A 203 1.05 4.55 18.22
CA ALA A 203 1.51 3.68 19.29
C ALA A 203 2.80 2.96 18.90
N ILE A 204 3.43 2.31 19.87
CA ILE A 204 4.54 1.40 19.65
C ILE A 204 4.01 -0.03 19.60
N TYR A 205 4.34 -0.75 18.55
CA TYR A 205 4.00 -2.16 18.36
C TYR A 205 5.20 -3.04 18.63
N ASN A 206 5.16 -3.73 19.75
CA ASN A 206 6.17 -4.71 20.14
C ASN A 206 5.78 -6.09 19.64
N VAL A 207 6.66 -6.68 18.88
CA VAL A 207 6.50 -8.03 18.35
C VAL A 207 7.41 -8.97 19.16
N GLU A 208 6.80 -9.86 19.89
CA GLU A 208 7.48 -10.98 20.52
C GLU A 208 7.39 -12.19 19.60
N THR A 209 8.53 -12.75 19.27
CA THR A 209 8.60 -14.00 18.49
C THR A 209 8.77 -15.16 19.44
N SER A 210 8.02 -16.25 19.24
CA SER A 210 8.33 -17.53 19.85
C SER A 210 9.78 -17.92 19.52
N SER A 211 10.45 -18.60 20.45
CA SER A 211 11.91 -18.89 20.46
C SER A 211 12.49 -19.49 19.17
N GLU A 212 11.65 -19.94 18.25
CA GLU A 212 12.02 -20.55 16.98
C GLU A 212 12.19 -19.53 15.83
N VAL A 213 11.58 -18.36 15.92
CA VAL A 213 11.71 -17.28 14.93
C VAL A 213 12.61 -16.19 15.52
N LYS A 214 13.91 -16.43 15.56
CA LYS A 214 14.89 -15.38 15.85
C LYS A 214 14.90 -14.40 14.67
N THR A 215 13.99 -13.43 14.68
CA THR A 215 14.06 -12.31 13.75
C THR A 215 15.31 -11.50 14.09
N ALA A 216 16.25 -11.47 13.17
CA ALA A 216 17.55 -10.81 13.30
C ALA A 216 17.48 -9.27 13.52
N ARG A 217 16.30 -8.72 13.78
CA ARG A 217 16.07 -7.29 14.04
C ARG A 217 14.90 -7.06 14.99
N GLN A 218 15.05 -7.45 16.24
CA GLN A 218 14.29 -6.77 17.29
C GLN A 218 14.79 -5.33 17.31
N ARG A 219 13.95 -4.38 16.90
CA ARG A 219 14.24 -2.97 17.21
C ARG A 219 14.05 -2.82 18.71
N PRO A 220 15.03 -2.28 19.44
CA PRO A 220 14.94 -2.13 20.90
C PRO A 220 13.69 -1.37 21.36
N ASN A 221 13.11 -0.55 20.49
CA ASN A 221 12.00 0.36 20.78
C ASN A 221 10.69 -0.03 20.03
N GLY A 222 10.56 -1.25 19.52
CA GLY A 222 9.38 -1.67 18.76
C GLY A 222 9.23 -0.98 17.40
N PHE A 223 8.04 -1.12 16.80
CA PHE A 223 7.68 -0.54 15.51
C PHE A 223 6.60 0.54 15.70
N PRO A 224 6.67 1.67 15.02
CA PRO A 224 5.55 2.61 15.01
C PRO A 224 4.33 1.96 14.34
N CYS A 225 3.16 2.22 14.89
CA CYS A 225 1.89 1.78 14.33
C CYS A 225 0.82 2.84 14.50
N LEU A 226 -0.25 2.72 13.73
CA LEU A 226 -1.50 3.47 13.92
C LEU A 226 -2.53 2.51 14.52
N VAL A 227 -3.21 2.95 15.57
CA VAL A 227 -4.37 2.29 16.16
C VAL A 227 -5.56 3.16 15.88
N ALA A 228 -6.37 2.76 14.92
CA ALA A 228 -7.52 3.54 14.50
C ALA A 228 -8.79 2.69 14.51
N ARG A 229 -9.91 3.34 14.69
CA ARG A 229 -11.21 2.70 14.44
C ARG A 229 -11.52 2.77 12.96
N ASP A 230 -11.86 1.63 12.39
CA ASP A 230 -12.40 1.57 11.06
C ASP A 230 -13.83 2.17 11.02
N ARG A 231 -14.41 2.29 9.84
CA ARG A 231 -15.77 2.82 9.70
C ARG A 231 -16.87 1.96 10.36
N SER A 232 -16.58 0.70 10.65
CA SER A 232 -17.49 -0.17 11.42
C SER A 232 -17.40 0.09 12.92
N GLY A 233 -16.47 0.91 13.38
CA GLY A 233 -16.18 1.20 14.79
C GLY A 233 -15.21 0.20 15.44
N LYS A 234 -14.69 -0.78 14.68
CA LYS A 234 -13.74 -1.77 15.15
C LYS A 234 -12.34 -1.17 15.22
N GLU A 235 -11.65 -1.41 16.32
CA GLU A 235 -10.25 -1.01 16.46
C GLU A 235 -9.35 -1.94 15.64
N GLU A 236 -8.54 -1.36 14.77
CA GLU A 236 -7.58 -2.05 13.91
C GLU A 236 -6.19 -1.46 14.10
N ILE A 237 -5.18 -2.31 13.95
CA ILE A 237 -3.77 -1.94 14.10
C ILE A 237 -3.10 -1.98 12.74
N LEU A 238 -2.60 -0.84 12.31
CA LEU A 238 -1.84 -0.70 11.06
C LEU A 238 -0.36 -0.52 11.38
N TRP A 239 0.48 -1.44 10.92
CA TRP A 239 1.92 -1.43 11.16
C TRP A 239 2.71 -1.95 9.95
N GLY A 240 4.03 -2.02 10.05
CA GLY A 240 4.89 -2.63 9.04
C GLY A 240 4.90 -1.87 7.71
N ALA A 241 5.00 -2.60 6.59
CA ALA A 241 5.16 -2.02 5.26
C ALA A 241 4.01 -1.08 4.87
N THR A 242 2.77 -1.51 5.13
CA THR A 242 1.58 -0.74 4.76
C THR A 242 1.51 0.58 5.52
N PHE A 243 1.84 0.57 6.82
CA PHE A 243 1.96 1.79 7.60
C PHE A 243 2.98 2.76 6.97
N TYR A 244 4.18 2.30 6.64
CA TYR A 244 5.21 3.17 6.05
C TYR A 244 4.83 3.67 4.66
N ILE A 245 4.15 2.86 3.84
CA ILE A 245 3.64 3.27 2.52
C ILE A 245 2.62 4.42 2.69
N ILE A 246 1.70 4.29 3.63
CA ILE A 246 0.71 5.34 3.90
C ILE A 246 1.39 6.58 4.50
N MET A 247 2.34 6.43 5.42
CA MET A 247 3.06 7.58 5.96
C MET A 247 3.90 8.31 4.90
N ASN A 248 4.46 7.59 3.92
CA ASN A 248 5.08 8.22 2.75
C ASN A 248 4.06 9.03 1.92
N PHE A 249 2.86 8.50 1.72
CA PHE A 249 1.77 9.26 1.09
C PHE A 249 1.44 10.51 1.91
N MET A 250 1.25 10.39 3.23
CA MET A 250 0.92 11.50 4.12
C MET A 250 2.04 12.57 4.11
N LYS A 251 3.31 12.13 4.08
CA LYS A 251 4.45 13.04 3.97
C LYS A 251 4.48 13.80 2.65
N ILE A 252 4.29 13.11 1.52
CA ILE A 252 4.35 13.73 0.19
C ILE A 252 3.17 14.67 -0.04
N VAL A 253 1.96 14.26 0.33
CA VAL A 253 0.74 15.03 0.03
C VAL A 253 0.53 16.15 1.06
N PHE A 254 0.69 15.86 2.35
CA PHE A 254 0.34 16.77 3.43
C PHE A 254 1.54 17.32 4.20
N ASN A 255 2.76 16.92 3.84
CA ASN A 255 3.99 17.25 4.60
C ASN A 255 3.91 16.80 6.07
N LEU A 256 3.20 15.71 6.35
CA LEU A 256 3.06 15.12 7.66
C LEU A 256 4.20 14.12 7.90
N ASP A 257 5.08 14.41 8.83
CA ASP A 257 6.07 13.46 9.31
C ASP A 257 5.40 12.40 10.20
N THR A 258 5.96 11.20 10.21
CA THR A 258 5.50 10.16 11.14
C THR A 258 5.70 10.70 12.56
N PRO A 259 4.64 10.88 13.35
CA PRO A 259 4.80 11.29 14.74
C PRO A 259 5.68 10.26 15.46
N TYR A 260 6.58 10.74 16.30
CA TYR A 260 7.29 9.85 17.20
C TYR A 260 6.27 9.41 18.24
N PRO A 261 5.88 8.12 18.29
CA PRO A 261 4.87 7.71 19.25
C PRO A 261 5.42 7.99 20.64
N ASP A 262 4.69 8.80 21.39
CA ASP A 262 4.97 8.94 22.82
C ASP A 262 4.94 7.54 23.43
N SER A 263 6.00 7.15 24.12
CA SER A 263 6.29 5.78 24.54
C SER A 263 5.26 5.17 25.50
N GLN A 264 4.17 5.88 25.79
CA GLN A 264 3.16 5.47 26.77
C GLN A 264 2.13 4.46 26.21
N ARG A 265 1.86 4.43 24.91
CA ARG A 265 0.96 3.45 24.32
C ARG A 265 1.74 2.34 23.63
N VAL A 266 1.88 1.20 24.31
CA VAL A 266 2.58 0.03 23.80
C VAL A 266 1.60 -1.11 23.59
N ILE A 267 1.64 -1.71 22.40
CA ILE A 267 0.84 -2.88 22.06
C ILE A 267 1.78 -4.06 21.89
N ASN A 268 1.59 -5.09 22.68
CA ASN A 268 2.40 -6.30 22.58
C ASN A 268 1.62 -7.38 21.81
N ARG A 269 2.28 -8.02 20.84
CA ARG A 269 1.74 -9.17 20.11
C ARG A 269 2.79 -10.26 20.02
N THR A 270 2.40 -11.47 20.39
CA THR A 270 3.20 -12.67 20.15
C THR A 270 2.84 -13.23 18.78
N LEU A 271 3.83 -13.38 17.91
CA LEU A 271 3.65 -14.00 16.59
C LEU A 271 3.77 -15.51 16.73
N GLY A 272 2.78 -16.22 16.21
CA GLY A 272 2.80 -17.68 16.12
C GLY A 272 3.83 -18.19 15.11
N PRO A 273 4.20 -19.49 15.15
CA PRO A 273 5.16 -20.08 14.22
C PRO A 273 4.73 -19.95 12.75
N ASP A 274 3.43 -19.96 12.50
CA ASP A 274 2.88 -19.90 11.15
C ASP A 274 2.69 -18.47 10.61
N TYR A 275 3.11 -17.47 11.37
CA TYR A 275 2.93 -16.07 10.95
C TYR A 275 3.61 -15.76 9.60
N LEU A 276 4.76 -16.37 9.31
CA LEU A 276 5.49 -16.13 8.06
C LEU A 276 5.01 -16.99 6.89
N THR A 277 4.29 -18.07 7.15
CA THR A 277 3.89 -19.06 6.14
C THR A 277 2.39 -19.09 5.88
N GLY A 278 1.57 -18.73 6.87
CA GLY A 278 0.13 -18.94 6.87
C GLY A 278 -0.26 -20.40 7.14
N HIS A 279 -1.56 -20.64 7.22
CA HIS A 279 -2.16 -21.98 7.39
C HIS A 279 -3.08 -22.27 6.19
N PRO A 280 -2.60 -22.87 5.10
CA PRO A 280 -3.41 -23.11 3.92
C PRO A 280 -4.65 -24.00 4.18
N ASP A 281 -4.62 -24.83 5.23
CA ASP A 281 -5.68 -25.78 5.55
C ASP A 281 -6.69 -25.29 6.60
N ARG A 282 -6.58 -24.04 7.09
CA ARG A 282 -7.58 -23.46 8.01
C ARG A 282 -8.76 -22.87 7.22
N TYR A 283 -9.93 -23.40 7.54
CA TYR A 283 -11.25 -22.96 7.04
C TYR A 283 -11.80 -21.83 7.92
#